data_66d8391f1f720d011f1a343a07f1e910
#
_entry.id   66d8391f1f720d011f1a343a07f1e910
#
_cell.length_a   1.000
_cell.length_b   1.000
_cell.length_c   1.000
_cell.angle_alpha   90.00
_cell.angle_beta   90.00
_cell.angle_gamma   90.00
#
_symmetry.space_group_name_H-M   'P 1'
#
loop_
_entity.id
_entity.type
_entity.pdbx_description
1 polymer ?
#
loop_
_entity_poly.entity_id
_entity_poly.type
_entity_poly.pdbx_seq_one_letter_code
_entity_poly.pdbx_strand_id
1 'polypeptide(L)'
;MLDLVCKVWYMNRRCLSIGFCGLIIAIFGFLPTVAQELYVFSDPASTKPARSIGIKHSFQKMGGNTNRNNQYTQMQFGLSKKVSLYLGTNYGGNDAYVQYRFFTKDAMYAHTRLAFYAKSIQTNRQAIHTSAVLLDGEESVNGVGFIATQLKHKWASSLSLGYVQKEKWSQHYGRDAFQYSFSNGLLVYPKRYSSYGQTNVNLYLELLGQKLLSGRGQYLDAAPAIQMIFNSQAKLNLGYRFALLEKTNRMTNNSLFISLDYLFFNALPKKKTS
;
A
#
# COMPACT_ATOMS: atom_id res chain seq x y z
N MET A 1 28.94 -47.11 -37.88
CA MET A 1 27.56 -46.61 -38.13
C MET A 1 26.86 -46.14 -36.82
N LEU A 2 27.15 -46.73 -35.66
CA LEU A 2 26.58 -46.34 -34.37
C LEU A 2 27.13 -45.01 -33.80
N ASP A 3 28.39 -44.64 -34.11
CA ASP A 3 29.01 -43.41 -33.59
C ASP A 3 28.45 -42.10 -34.19
N LEU A 4 27.95 -42.19 -35.42
CA LEU A 4 27.36 -40.99 -36.08
C LEU A 4 25.97 -40.66 -35.52
N VAL A 5 25.19 -41.64 -35.15
CA VAL A 5 23.84 -41.48 -34.59
C VAL A 5 23.91 -40.92 -33.17
N CYS A 6 24.91 -41.28 -32.38
CA CYS A 6 25.09 -40.79 -31.03
C CYS A 6 25.52 -39.31 -31.00
N LYS A 7 26.35 -38.84 -31.95
CA LYS A 7 26.76 -37.43 -32.08
C LYS A 7 25.63 -36.51 -32.50
N VAL A 8 24.77 -36.95 -33.43
CA VAL A 8 23.59 -36.17 -33.87
C VAL A 8 22.55 -36.05 -32.77
N TRP A 9 22.38 -37.11 -31.95
CA TRP A 9 21.43 -37.08 -30.82
C TRP A 9 21.88 -36.16 -29.67
N TYR A 10 23.18 -36.10 -29.41
CA TYR A 10 23.78 -35.25 -28.38
C TYR A 10 23.79 -33.77 -28.79
N MET A 11 23.97 -33.48 -30.10
CA MET A 11 23.94 -32.10 -30.62
C MET A 11 22.52 -31.52 -30.63
N ASN A 12 21.48 -32.31 -30.89
CA ASN A 12 20.09 -31.84 -30.85
C ASN A 12 19.61 -31.52 -29.44
N ARG A 13 20.07 -32.21 -28.40
CA ARG A 13 19.70 -31.88 -27.01
C ARG A 13 20.33 -30.58 -26.52
N ARG A 14 21.54 -30.25 -26.94
CA ARG A 14 22.20 -28.99 -26.58
C ARG A 14 21.55 -27.78 -27.28
N CYS A 15 21.16 -27.91 -28.53
CA CYS A 15 20.44 -26.85 -29.25
C CYS A 15 19.03 -26.62 -28.68
N LEU A 16 18.31 -27.68 -28.27
CA LEU A 16 17.00 -27.56 -27.65
C LEU A 16 17.08 -26.90 -26.25
N SER A 17 18.10 -27.23 -25.44
CA SER A 17 18.28 -26.62 -24.11
C SER A 17 18.70 -25.18 -24.19
N ILE A 18 19.52 -24.77 -25.14
CA ILE A 18 19.90 -23.37 -25.36
C ILE A 18 18.72 -22.55 -25.90
N GLY A 19 17.92 -23.12 -26.82
CA GLY A 19 16.69 -22.49 -27.33
C GLY A 19 15.64 -22.34 -26.23
N PHE A 20 15.49 -23.31 -25.33
CA PHE A 20 14.54 -23.25 -24.23
C PHE A 20 14.97 -22.27 -23.15
N CYS A 21 16.26 -22.22 -22.80
CA CYS A 21 16.80 -21.16 -21.92
C CYS A 21 16.70 -19.76 -22.51
N GLY A 22 16.97 -19.60 -23.83
CA GLY A 22 16.79 -18.33 -24.52
C GLY A 22 15.33 -17.86 -24.55
N LEU A 23 14.38 -18.77 -24.71
CA LEU A 23 12.94 -18.49 -24.69
C LEU A 23 12.46 -18.09 -23.28
N ILE A 24 12.97 -18.74 -22.24
CA ILE A 24 12.67 -18.37 -20.84
C ILE A 24 13.23 -16.98 -20.51
N ILE A 25 14.44 -16.65 -20.94
CA ILE A 25 15.05 -15.35 -20.73
C ILE A 25 14.29 -14.25 -21.51
N ALA A 26 13.82 -14.53 -22.73
CA ALA A 26 13.02 -13.61 -23.52
C ALA A 26 11.62 -13.36 -22.93
N ILE A 27 11.03 -14.34 -22.26
CA ILE A 27 9.72 -14.19 -21.57
C ILE A 27 9.85 -13.37 -20.29
N PHE A 28 11.00 -13.43 -19.59
CA PHE A 28 11.26 -12.65 -18.37
C PHE A 28 11.83 -11.24 -18.65
N GLY A 29 12.26 -10.94 -19.87
CA GLY A 29 12.92 -9.67 -20.24
C GLY A 29 12.00 -8.46 -20.38
N PHE A 30 10.68 -8.59 -20.38
CA PHE A 30 9.70 -7.51 -20.51
C PHE A 30 8.74 -7.41 -19.32
N LEU A 31 9.24 -7.50 -18.11
CA LEU A 31 8.41 -7.14 -16.97
C LEU A 31 8.35 -5.61 -16.86
N PRO A 32 7.14 -5.01 -16.93
CA PRO A 32 6.99 -3.57 -16.73
C PRO A 32 7.53 -3.21 -15.35
N THR A 33 8.22 -2.08 -15.27
CA THR A 33 8.62 -1.48 -13.99
C THR A 33 7.41 -1.33 -13.09
N VAL A 34 7.29 -2.22 -12.12
CA VAL A 34 6.17 -2.19 -11.18
C VAL A 34 6.47 -1.11 -10.16
N ALA A 35 5.61 -0.11 -10.09
CA ALA A 35 5.67 0.89 -9.03
C ALA A 35 5.52 0.19 -7.68
N GLN A 36 6.55 0.25 -6.86
CA GLN A 36 6.51 -0.26 -5.50
C GLN A 36 5.49 0.54 -4.69
N GLU A 37 4.75 -0.15 -3.84
CA GLU A 37 3.90 0.49 -2.86
C GLU A 37 4.80 1.15 -1.81
N LEU A 38 4.64 2.44 -1.67
CA LEU A 38 5.35 3.25 -0.71
C LEU A 38 4.51 3.35 0.57
N TYR A 39 5.18 3.60 1.68
CA TYR A 39 4.60 3.86 2.99
C TYR A 39 3.91 2.65 3.66
N VAL A 40 3.69 2.78 4.96
CA VAL A 40 3.17 1.71 5.82
C VAL A 40 1.80 2.06 6.37
N PHE A 41 1.58 3.31 6.76
CA PHE A 41 0.34 3.81 7.36
C PHE A 41 -0.50 4.67 6.42
N SER A 42 0.11 5.31 5.41
CA SER A 42 -0.58 6.13 4.41
C SER A 42 -0.52 5.50 3.02
N ASP A 43 -1.35 5.98 2.12
CA ASP A 43 -1.38 5.53 0.73
C ASP A 43 -0.63 6.51 -0.18
N PRO A 44 0.21 6.02 -1.11
CA PRO A 44 0.78 6.84 -2.17
C PRO A 44 -0.22 7.09 -3.30
N ALA A 45 0.04 8.11 -4.13
CA ALA A 45 -0.73 8.34 -5.36
C ALA A 45 -0.51 7.25 -6.44
N SER A 46 0.36 6.27 -6.18
CA SER A 46 0.63 5.14 -7.07
C SER A 46 -0.47 4.10 -6.95
N THR A 47 -1.04 3.69 -8.08
CA THR A 47 -2.01 2.61 -8.16
C THR A 47 -1.32 1.24 -8.23
N LYS A 48 -2.01 0.18 -7.84
CA LYS A 48 -1.54 -1.20 -8.06
C LYS A 48 -1.32 -1.46 -9.54
N PRO A 49 -0.39 -2.35 -9.91
CA PRO A 49 -0.20 -2.75 -11.30
C PRO A 49 -1.50 -3.27 -11.91
N ALA A 50 -1.74 -2.92 -13.16
CA ALA A 50 -2.92 -3.40 -13.88
C ALA A 50 -2.99 -4.94 -13.87
N ARG A 51 -4.18 -5.48 -13.64
CA ARG A 51 -4.47 -6.91 -13.61
C ARG A 51 -3.78 -7.67 -12.45
N SER A 52 -3.35 -6.98 -11.41
CA SER A 52 -2.79 -7.62 -10.22
C SER A 52 -3.85 -7.82 -9.14
N ILE A 53 -3.63 -8.85 -8.31
CA ILE A 53 -4.36 -9.08 -7.07
C ILE A 53 -3.33 -9.08 -5.95
N GLY A 54 -3.56 -8.29 -4.91
CA GLY A 54 -2.75 -8.29 -3.70
C GLY A 54 -3.54 -8.77 -2.50
N ILE A 55 -2.86 -9.36 -1.55
CA ILE A 55 -3.41 -9.73 -0.23
C ILE A 55 -2.49 -9.10 0.81
N LYS A 56 -3.05 -8.30 1.70
CA LYS A 56 -2.37 -7.73 2.86
C LYS A 56 -3.03 -8.24 4.12
N HIS A 57 -2.24 -8.79 5.02
CA HIS A 57 -2.67 -9.13 6.37
C HIS A 57 -1.86 -8.33 7.38
N SER A 58 -2.52 -7.71 8.34
CA SER A 58 -1.87 -6.89 9.34
C SER A 58 -2.35 -7.19 10.74
N PHE A 59 -1.43 -7.00 11.66
CA PHE A 59 -1.65 -7.09 13.09
C PHE A 59 -1.24 -5.75 13.73
N GLN A 60 -2.10 -5.20 14.55
CA GLN A 60 -1.84 -3.98 15.29
C GLN A 60 -2.10 -4.22 16.78
N LYS A 61 -1.09 -3.99 17.59
CA LYS A 61 -1.21 -3.95 19.05
C LYS A 61 -1.35 -2.50 19.47
N MET A 62 -2.48 -2.17 20.06
CA MET A 62 -2.80 -0.83 20.53
C MET A 62 -2.45 -0.72 22.02
N GLY A 63 -1.76 0.37 22.35
CA GLY A 63 -1.46 0.76 23.73
C GLY A 63 -2.39 1.88 24.19
N GLY A 64 -2.28 2.27 25.44
CA GLY A 64 -3.14 3.27 26.08
C GLY A 64 -4.25 2.63 26.92
N ASN A 65 -5.40 3.29 27.02
CA ASN A 65 -6.50 2.85 27.91
C ASN A 65 -7.14 1.51 27.52
N THR A 66 -6.88 0.99 26.33
CA THR A 66 -7.58 -0.18 25.78
C THR A 66 -6.62 -1.26 25.35
N ASN A 67 -5.54 -1.55 25.76
CA ASN A 67 -4.62 -2.65 25.38
C ASN A 67 -5.27 -3.73 24.47
N ARG A 68 -5.59 -3.38 23.22
CA ARG A 68 -6.33 -4.22 22.25
C ARG A 68 -5.43 -4.65 21.10
N ASN A 69 -5.75 -5.82 20.57
CA ASN A 69 -5.16 -6.34 19.34
C ASN A 69 -6.19 -6.23 18.21
N ASN A 70 -5.76 -5.76 17.06
CA ASN A 70 -6.58 -5.72 15.86
C ASN A 70 -5.88 -6.50 14.73
N GLN A 71 -6.64 -7.36 14.07
CA GLN A 71 -6.21 -8.06 12.86
C GLN A 71 -7.05 -7.55 11.69
N TYR A 72 -6.41 -7.26 10.58
CA TYR A 72 -7.06 -6.73 9.41
C TYR A 72 -6.51 -7.39 8.16
N THR A 73 -7.42 -7.82 7.29
CA THR A 73 -7.09 -8.43 6.00
C THR A 73 -7.68 -7.57 4.88
N GLN A 74 -6.88 -7.29 3.87
CA GLN A 74 -7.28 -6.49 2.72
C GLN A 74 -6.94 -7.19 1.42
N MET A 75 -7.89 -7.28 0.52
CA MET A 75 -7.69 -7.64 -0.88
C MET A 75 -7.52 -6.37 -1.71
N GLN A 76 -6.57 -6.40 -2.63
CA GLN A 76 -6.16 -5.24 -3.42
C GLN A 76 -6.21 -5.62 -4.90
N PHE A 77 -6.89 -4.84 -5.72
CA PHE A 77 -7.10 -5.11 -7.14
C PHE A 77 -6.56 -3.98 -8.00
N GLY A 78 -5.61 -4.27 -8.86
CA GLY A 78 -5.18 -3.38 -9.92
C GLY A 78 -6.11 -3.51 -11.14
N LEU A 79 -7.21 -2.78 -11.17
CA LEU A 79 -8.22 -2.86 -12.24
C LEU A 79 -7.68 -2.32 -13.57
N SER A 80 -6.91 -1.24 -13.50
CA SER A 80 -6.25 -0.65 -14.67
C SER A 80 -4.93 0.02 -14.26
N LYS A 81 -4.21 0.62 -15.21
CA LYS A 81 -3.03 1.43 -14.92
C LYS A 81 -3.34 2.66 -14.04
N LYS A 82 -4.61 3.08 -13.99
CA LYS A 82 -5.04 4.29 -13.28
C LYS A 82 -5.99 4.05 -12.11
N VAL A 83 -6.55 2.83 -11.98
CA VAL A 83 -7.57 2.52 -10.99
C VAL A 83 -7.18 1.32 -10.15
N SER A 84 -7.25 1.48 -8.84
CA SER A 84 -7.13 0.41 -7.86
C SER A 84 -8.35 0.37 -6.95
N LEU A 85 -8.77 -0.86 -6.60
CA LEU A 85 -9.81 -1.14 -5.63
C LEU A 85 -9.21 -1.92 -4.47
N TYR A 86 -9.58 -1.57 -3.26
CA TYR A 86 -9.17 -2.25 -2.03
C TYR A 86 -10.42 -2.60 -1.23
N LEU A 87 -10.49 -3.83 -0.78
CA LEU A 87 -11.58 -4.34 0.05
C LEU A 87 -10.97 -4.95 1.30
N GLY A 88 -11.34 -4.43 2.44
CA GLY A 88 -10.79 -4.82 3.72
C GLY A 88 -11.82 -5.34 4.69
N THR A 89 -11.37 -6.17 5.63
CA THR A 89 -12.20 -6.68 6.70
C THR A 89 -11.39 -6.93 7.97
N ASN A 90 -12.05 -6.75 9.09
CA ASN A 90 -11.60 -7.18 10.42
C ASN A 90 -12.80 -7.75 11.21
N TYR A 91 -12.59 -8.17 12.45
CA TYR A 91 -13.66 -8.71 13.28
C TYR A 91 -14.83 -7.75 13.56
N GLY A 92 -14.65 -6.46 13.29
CA GLY A 92 -15.63 -5.43 13.63
C GLY A 92 -16.14 -4.64 12.46
N GLY A 93 -15.71 -4.92 11.22
CA GLY A 93 -16.19 -4.15 10.09
C GLY A 93 -15.51 -4.45 8.77
N ASN A 94 -15.99 -3.78 7.75
CA ASN A 94 -15.50 -3.87 6.38
C ASN A 94 -15.18 -2.49 5.85
N ASP A 95 -14.27 -2.41 4.90
CA ASP A 95 -14.00 -1.19 4.17
C ASP A 95 -13.85 -1.43 2.68
N ALA A 96 -14.16 -0.40 1.94
CA ALA A 96 -13.89 -0.30 0.52
C ALA A 96 -13.17 1.02 0.24
N TYR A 97 -12.13 0.96 -0.58
CA TYR A 97 -11.34 2.10 -0.96
C TYR A 97 -11.07 2.03 -2.47
N VAL A 98 -11.35 3.11 -3.18
CA VAL A 98 -11.08 3.24 -4.61
C VAL A 98 -10.11 4.39 -4.81
N GLN A 99 -9.10 4.16 -5.63
CA GLN A 99 -8.11 5.17 -5.99
C GLN A 99 -8.06 5.35 -7.50
N TYR A 100 -8.10 6.60 -7.95
CA TYR A 100 -7.96 6.99 -9.35
C TYR A 100 -6.77 7.91 -9.53
N ARG A 101 -5.72 7.43 -10.21
CA ARG A 101 -4.54 8.22 -10.56
C ARG A 101 -4.79 8.96 -11.86
N PHE A 102 -5.03 10.26 -11.78
CA PHE A 102 -5.32 11.09 -12.94
C PHE A 102 -4.09 11.71 -13.57
N PHE A 103 -2.99 11.89 -12.82
CA PHE A 103 -1.76 12.48 -13.34
C PHE A 103 -0.55 11.59 -13.07
N THR A 104 0.34 11.51 -14.06
CA THR A 104 1.63 10.83 -13.97
C THR A 104 2.64 11.57 -14.82
N LYS A 105 3.76 11.95 -14.21
CA LYS A 105 4.94 12.47 -14.90
C LYS A 105 6.13 11.65 -14.46
N ASP A 106 6.65 10.83 -15.37
CA ASP A 106 7.79 9.96 -15.10
C ASP A 106 9.02 10.47 -15.88
N ALA A 107 10.12 10.65 -15.18
CA ALA A 107 11.45 10.94 -15.71
C ALA A 107 12.42 9.88 -15.19
N MET A 108 13.64 9.84 -15.69
CA MET A 108 14.61 8.78 -15.39
C MET A 108 14.82 8.53 -13.87
N TYR A 109 14.81 9.60 -13.06
CA TYR A 109 15.03 9.51 -11.61
C TYR A 109 13.99 10.26 -10.78
N ALA A 110 12.88 10.68 -11.40
CA ALA A 110 11.85 11.45 -10.73
C ALA A 110 10.46 11.05 -11.24
N HIS A 111 9.57 10.73 -10.32
CA HIS A 111 8.20 10.34 -10.62
C HIS A 111 7.23 11.19 -9.80
N THR A 112 6.34 11.88 -10.49
CA THR A 112 5.27 12.67 -9.85
C THR A 112 3.93 12.05 -10.16
N ARG A 113 3.12 11.80 -9.17
CA ARG A 113 1.80 11.20 -9.33
C ARG A 113 0.78 11.92 -8.47
N LEU A 114 -0.42 12.10 -9.04
CA LEU A 114 -1.56 12.67 -8.35
C LEU A 114 -2.74 11.72 -8.49
N ALA A 115 -3.46 11.52 -7.40
CA ALA A 115 -4.61 10.63 -7.35
C ALA A 115 -5.74 11.22 -6.51
N PHE A 116 -6.97 10.91 -6.87
CA PHE A 116 -8.14 11.01 -6.00
C PHE A 116 -8.44 9.67 -5.37
N TYR A 117 -9.05 9.69 -4.21
CA TYR A 117 -9.59 8.50 -3.57
C TYR A 117 -10.98 8.75 -2.98
N ALA A 118 -11.74 7.67 -2.90
CA ALA A 118 -12.96 7.58 -2.11
C ALA A 118 -12.89 6.34 -1.24
N LYS A 119 -13.36 6.45 -0.01
CA LYS A 119 -13.39 5.35 0.96
C LYS A 119 -14.73 5.29 1.67
N SER A 120 -15.16 4.07 1.99
CA SER A 120 -16.28 3.79 2.86
C SER A 120 -15.86 2.74 3.87
N ILE A 121 -16.06 3.02 5.13
CA ILE A 121 -15.71 2.16 6.24
C ILE A 121 -16.97 1.92 7.03
N GLN A 122 -17.35 0.65 7.14
CA GLN A 122 -18.50 0.21 7.92
C GLN A 122 -17.98 -0.56 9.13
N THR A 123 -18.24 -0.05 10.33
CA THR A 123 -17.74 -0.67 11.55
C THR A 123 -18.86 -1.02 12.49
N ASN A 124 -18.75 -2.16 13.16
CA ASN A 124 -19.43 -2.44 14.40
C ASN A 124 -18.66 -1.77 15.54
N ARG A 125 -19.31 -1.57 16.70
CA ARG A 125 -18.88 -0.72 17.84
C ARG A 125 -17.43 -0.85 18.33
N GLN A 126 -16.56 -1.65 17.74
CA GLN A 126 -15.19 -1.87 18.24
C GLN A 126 -14.16 -2.11 17.13
N ALA A 127 -14.49 -1.81 15.90
CA ALA A 127 -13.59 -2.04 14.80
C ALA A 127 -12.65 -0.85 14.59
N ILE A 128 -11.36 -1.12 14.55
CA ILE A 128 -10.33 -0.13 14.28
C ILE A 128 -9.61 -0.54 13.01
N HIS A 129 -9.64 0.32 12.02
CA HIS A 129 -8.91 0.11 10.78
C HIS A 129 -7.46 0.52 10.92
N THR A 130 -6.56 -0.33 10.44
CA THR A 130 -5.11 -0.15 10.61
C THR A 130 -4.51 0.90 9.69
N SER A 131 -5.12 1.13 8.54
CA SER A 131 -4.63 2.05 7.51
C SER A 131 -5.27 3.42 7.51
N ALA A 132 -6.37 3.58 8.23
CA ALA A 132 -7.08 4.85 8.28
C ALA A 132 -6.76 5.59 9.58
N VAL A 133 -6.46 6.87 9.47
CA VAL A 133 -6.46 7.78 10.60
C VAL A 133 -7.92 8.13 10.83
N LEU A 134 -8.53 7.53 11.85
CA LEU A 134 -9.93 7.72 12.16
C LEU A 134 -10.06 8.42 13.50
N LEU A 135 -11.07 9.25 13.61
CA LEU A 135 -11.58 9.71 14.89
C LEU A 135 -12.31 8.52 15.52
N ASP A 136 -11.87 8.15 16.70
CA ASP A 136 -12.45 7.15 17.60
C ASP A 136 -12.40 5.69 17.15
N GLY A 137 -12.27 5.39 15.86
CA GLY A 137 -12.20 4.02 15.33
C GLY A 137 -13.45 3.17 15.51
N GLU A 138 -14.52 3.73 16.05
CA GLU A 138 -15.75 3.02 16.44
C GLU A 138 -16.92 3.32 15.51
N GLU A 139 -16.77 4.24 14.59
CA GLU A 139 -17.88 4.71 13.75
C GLU A 139 -17.64 4.48 12.27
N SER A 140 -18.72 4.17 11.58
CA SER A 140 -18.74 4.11 10.12
C SER A 140 -18.49 5.49 9.53
N VAL A 141 -17.61 5.56 8.51
CA VAL A 141 -17.23 6.81 7.87
C VAL A 141 -17.17 6.67 6.36
N ASN A 142 -17.55 7.73 5.67
CA ASN A 142 -17.30 7.92 4.25
C ASN A 142 -16.28 9.05 4.06
N GLY A 143 -15.40 8.92 3.09
CA GLY A 143 -14.38 9.93 2.88
C GLY A 143 -13.95 10.04 1.43
N VAL A 144 -13.50 11.22 1.06
CA VAL A 144 -12.91 11.52 -0.24
C VAL A 144 -11.65 12.33 -0.04
N GLY A 145 -10.71 12.24 -0.94
CA GLY A 145 -9.50 13.02 -0.81
C GLY A 145 -8.58 12.94 -2.02
N PHE A 146 -7.45 13.59 -1.85
CA PHE A 146 -6.44 13.79 -2.85
C PHE A 146 -5.08 13.38 -2.30
N ILE A 147 -4.26 12.77 -3.16
CA ILE A 147 -2.90 12.34 -2.83
C ILE A 147 -1.94 12.88 -3.88
N ALA A 148 -0.86 13.50 -3.44
CA ALA A 148 0.28 13.89 -4.26
C ALA A 148 1.52 13.12 -3.79
N THR A 149 2.20 12.42 -4.70
CA THR A 149 3.42 11.67 -4.39
C THR A 149 4.53 12.07 -5.34
N GLN A 150 5.68 12.41 -4.78
CA GLN A 150 6.92 12.68 -5.49
C GLN A 150 7.97 11.65 -5.09
N LEU A 151 8.48 10.93 -6.06
CA LEU A 151 9.68 10.09 -5.92
C LEU A 151 10.83 10.75 -6.64
N LYS A 152 11.97 10.92 -5.98
CA LYS A 152 13.20 11.44 -6.58
C LYS A 152 14.39 10.61 -6.12
N HIS A 153 15.02 9.87 -7.04
CA HIS A 153 16.06 8.90 -6.73
C HIS A 153 15.57 7.86 -5.70
N LYS A 154 16.12 7.89 -4.51
CA LYS A 154 15.81 6.99 -3.38
C LYS A 154 14.85 7.58 -2.37
N TRP A 155 14.44 8.83 -2.57
CA TRP A 155 13.60 9.57 -1.66
C TRP A 155 12.18 9.68 -2.20
N ALA A 156 11.19 9.37 -1.36
CA ALA A 156 9.79 9.49 -1.67
C ALA A 156 9.10 10.39 -0.65
N SER A 157 8.29 11.34 -1.13
CA SER A 157 7.44 12.18 -0.27
C SER A 157 6.01 12.14 -0.77
N SER A 158 5.05 12.11 0.14
CA SER A 158 3.63 12.12 -0.18
C SER A 158 2.86 13.02 0.77
N LEU A 159 1.90 13.74 0.21
CA LEU A 159 0.92 14.53 0.94
C LEU A 159 -0.47 14.00 0.58
N SER A 160 -1.27 13.67 1.59
CA SER A 160 -2.68 13.33 1.42
C SER A 160 -3.55 14.32 2.19
N LEU A 161 -4.61 14.78 1.54
CA LEU A 161 -5.61 15.67 2.13
C LEU A 161 -6.98 15.08 1.84
N GLY A 162 -7.84 15.00 2.85
CA GLY A 162 -9.15 14.38 2.70
C GLY A 162 -10.20 14.98 3.61
N TYR A 163 -11.44 14.83 3.19
CA TYR A 163 -12.63 15.09 3.96
C TYR A 163 -13.27 13.76 4.35
N VAL A 164 -13.66 13.64 5.60
CA VAL A 164 -14.26 12.43 6.16
C VAL A 164 -15.54 12.81 6.88
N GLN A 165 -16.61 12.07 6.60
CA GLN A 165 -17.90 12.24 7.23
C GLN A 165 -18.31 10.96 7.95
N LYS A 166 -18.70 11.06 9.22
CA LYS A 166 -19.27 9.97 10.01
C LYS A 166 -20.74 9.74 9.64
N GLU A 167 -21.18 8.49 9.70
CA GLU A 167 -22.60 8.18 9.49
C GLU A 167 -23.48 8.71 10.63
N LYS A 168 -23.00 8.59 11.88
CA LYS A 168 -23.73 9.04 13.06
C LYS A 168 -23.22 10.39 13.53
N TRP A 169 -24.12 11.30 13.83
CA TRP A 169 -23.82 12.57 14.44
C TRP A 169 -23.53 12.41 15.93
N SER A 170 -22.51 13.10 16.43
CA SER A 170 -22.16 13.16 17.84
C SER A 170 -22.19 14.60 18.32
N GLN A 171 -22.87 14.88 19.45
CA GLN A 171 -22.93 16.21 20.05
C GLN A 171 -21.55 16.77 20.44
N HIS A 172 -20.60 15.89 20.81
CA HIS A 172 -19.29 16.30 21.29
C HIS A 172 -18.25 16.46 20.18
N TYR A 173 -18.35 15.66 19.10
CA TYR A 173 -17.30 15.57 18.08
C TYR A 173 -17.75 15.94 16.67
N GLY A 174 -19.04 16.31 16.51
CA GLY A 174 -19.59 16.63 15.19
C GLY A 174 -19.62 15.41 14.27
N ARG A 175 -19.76 15.67 12.97
CA ARG A 175 -19.87 14.64 11.93
C ARG A 175 -18.68 14.65 10.97
N ASP A 176 -18.06 15.79 10.79
CA ASP A 176 -17.17 16.07 9.68
C ASP A 176 -15.74 16.30 10.18
N ALA A 177 -14.77 15.77 9.48
CA ALA A 177 -13.37 15.97 9.79
C ALA A 177 -12.52 16.20 8.53
N PHE A 178 -11.48 16.99 8.67
CA PHE A 178 -10.39 17.11 7.72
C PHE A 178 -9.27 16.15 8.12
N GLN A 179 -8.89 15.28 7.21
CA GLN A 179 -7.82 14.30 7.38
C GLN A 179 -6.61 14.71 6.55
N TYR A 180 -5.42 14.57 7.10
CA TYR A 180 -4.18 14.86 6.38
C TYR A 180 -3.08 13.90 6.79
N SER A 181 -2.19 13.61 5.85
CA SER A 181 -0.95 12.89 6.14
C SER A 181 0.20 13.46 5.31
N PHE A 182 1.39 13.46 5.91
CA PHE A 182 2.64 13.77 5.23
C PHE A 182 3.64 12.66 5.50
N SER A 183 4.10 12.01 4.45
CA SER A 183 4.90 10.80 4.55
C SER A 183 6.19 10.95 3.76
N ASN A 184 7.30 10.60 4.38
CA ASN A 184 8.61 10.56 3.76
C ASN A 184 9.22 9.17 3.86
N GLY A 185 9.89 8.75 2.81
CA GLY A 185 10.56 7.47 2.74
C GLY A 185 11.91 7.54 2.07
N LEU A 186 12.83 6.72 2.54
CA LEU A 186 14.19 6.59 2.01
C LEU A 186 14.51 5.12 1.76
N LEU A 187 14.90 4.78 0.53
CA LEU A 187 15.47 3.48 0.19
C LEU A 187 16.91 3.42 0.71
N VAL A 188 17.13 2.66 1.78
CA VAL A 188 18.46 2.52 2.42
C VAL A 188 19.24 1.34 1.85
N TYR A 189 18.56 0.29 1.40
CA TYR A 189 19.18 -0.87 0.77
C TYR A 189 18.35 -1.31 -0.43
N PRO A 190 18.98 -1.65 -1.58
CA PRO A 190 20.40 -1.71 -1.86
C PRO A 190 21.03 -0.34 -2.14
N LYS A 191 22.35 -0.26 -1.99
CA LYS A 191 23.09 0.94 -2.40
C LYS A 191 23.04 1.16 -3.92
N ARG A 192 23.10 0.08 -4.71
CA ARG A 192 22.97 0.09 -6.17
C ARG A 192 21.90 -0.91 -6.57
N TYR A 193 21.01 -0.51 -7.47
CA TYR A 193 19.95 -1.35 -8.02
C TYR A 193 20.55 -2.24 -9.12
N SER A 194 20.45 -3.56 -9.00
CA SER A 194 20.98 -4.51 -9.98
C SER A 194 19.90 -5.36 -10.64
N SER A 195 18.82 -5.67 -9.94
CA SER A 195 17.71 -6.46 -10.45
C SER A 195 16.43 -6.25 -9.65
N TYR A 196 15.29 -6.62 -10.21
CA TYR A 196 14.00 -6.59 -9.51
C TYR A 196 13.83 -7.69 -8.45
N GLY A 197 14.64 -8.74 -8.51
CA GLY A 197 14.61 -9.85 -7.56
C GLY A 197 15.33 -9.56 -6.25
N GLN A 198 16.04 -8.43 -6.14
CA GLN A 198 16.77 -8.10 -4.93
C GLN A 198 15.83 -7.59 -3.82
N THR A 199 16.28 -7.76 -2.58
CA THR A 199 15.58 -7.23 -1.42
C THR A 199 15.80 -5.73 -1.32
N ASN A 200 14.71 -4.98 -1.07
CA ASN A 200 14.75 -3.56 -0.79
C ASN A 200 14.38 -3.30 0.66
N VAL A 201 15.09 -2.40 1.32
CA VAL A 201 14.76 -1.93 2.67
C VAL A 201 14.53 -0.43 2.61
N ASN A 202 13.35 -0.01 3.04
CA ASN A 202 12.94 1.38 3.11
C ASN A 202 12.71 1.77 4.57
N LEU A 203 13.09 2.99 4.91
CA LEU A 203 12.73 3.64 6.16
C LEU A 203 11.69 4.71 5.87
N TYR A 204 10.67 4.81 6.70
CA TYR A 204 9.61 5.80 6.59
C TYR A 204 9.43 6.58 7.88
N LEU A 205 9.06 7.84 7.71
CA LEU A 205 8.51 8.67 8.77
C LEU A 205 7.22 9.30 8.23
N GLU A 206 6.10 8.96 8.86
CA GLU A 206 4.78 9.43 8.47
C GLU A 206 4.17 10.29 9.59
N LEU A 207 3.61 11.41 9.22
CA LEU A 207 2.80 12.27 10.09
C LEU A 207 1.35 12.09 9.68
N LEU A 208 0.51 11.70 10.62
CA LEU A 208 -0.88 11.34 10.39
C LEU A 208 -1.78 12.19 11.29
N GLY A 209 -2.66 12.97 10.69
CA GLY A 209 -3.48 13.89 11.47
C GLY A 209 -4.92 13.98 11.02
N GLN A 210 -5.75 14.43 11.92
CA GLN A 210 -7.16 14.73 11.68
C GLN A 210 -7.63 15.88 12.56
N LYS A 211 -8.48 16.72 11.99
CA LYS A 211 -9.11 17.86 12.69
C LYS A 211 -10.61 17.81 12.44
N LEU A 212 -11.40 17.86 13.51
CA LEU A 212 -12.85 18.02 13.44
C LEU A 212 -13.18 19.41 12.86
N LEU A 213 -14.13 19.46 11.94
CA LEU A 213 -14.61 20.73 11.36
C LEU A 213 -15.68 21.36 12.24
N SER A 214 -16.49 20.54 12.88
CA SER A 214 -17.51 20.96 13.84
C SER A 214 -17.14 20.41 15.23
N GLY A 215 -16.50 21.24 16.06
CA GLY A 215 -16.12 20.84 17.41
C GLY A 215 -14.64 21.05 17.74
N ARG A 216 -14.29 20.72 18.99
CA ARG A 216 -12.92 20.86 19.51
C ARG A 216 -12.25 19.48 19.51
N GLY A 217 -11.65 19.09 18.41
CA GLY A 217 -10.90 17.85 18.38
C GLY A 217 -9.88 17.82 17.24
N GLN A 218 -8.65 17.47 17.58
CA GLN A 218 -7.60 17.21 16.61
C GLN A 218 -6.55 16.29 17.20
N TYR A 219 -5.88 15.56 16.33
CA TYR A 219 -4.66 14.85 16.71
C TYR A 219 -3.64 14.89 15.57
N LEU A 220 -2.40 14.69 15.95
CA LEU A 220 -1.27 14.48 15.06
C LEU A 220 -0.41 13.38 15.64
N ASP A 221 -0.14 12.36 14.86
CA ASP A 221 0.72 11.25 15.22
C ASP A 221 1.97 11.22 14.37
N ALA A 222 3.06 10.74 14.95
CA ALA A 222 4.25 10.31 14.21
C ALA A 222 4.28 8.78 14.12
N ALA A 223 4.70 8.28 12.96
CA ALA A 223 4.74 6.86 12.67
C ALA A 223 6.03 6.50 11.92
N PRO A 224 7.15 6.29 12.62
CA PRO A 224 8.34 5.67 12.05
C PRO A 224 8.06 4.22 11.65
N ALA A 225 8.58 3.80 10.49
CA ALA A 225 8.38 2.45 9.99
C ALA A 225 9.55 1.96 9.12
N ILE A 226 9.65 0.63 9.04
CA ILE A 226 10.57 -0.10 8.16
C ILE A 226 9.75 -1.00 7.25
N GLN A 227 10.07 -1.00 5.97
CA GLN A 227 9.50 -1.90 4.98
C GLN A 227 10.61 -2.69 4.30
N MET A 228 10.47 -4.00 4.28
CA MET A 228 11.30 -4.91 3.50
C MET A 228 10.49 -5.46 2.33
N ILE A 229 11.04 -5.38 1.12
CA ILE A 229 10.40 -5.85 -0.11
C ILE A 229 11.26 -6.93 -0.72
N PHE A 230 10.68 -8.10 -0.95
CA PHE A 230 11.33 -9.27 -1.53
C PHE A 230 10.75 -9.53 -2.92
N ASN A 231 11.62 -9.71 -3.91
CA ASN A 231 11.24 -10.02 -5.30
C ASN A 231 10.19 -9.06 -5.88
N SER A 232 10.10 -7.82 -5.39
CA SER A 232 9.06 -6.84 -5.76
C SER A 232 7.61 -7.32 -5.55
N GLN A 233 7.39 -8.44 -4.86
CA GLN A 233 6.09 -9.08 -4.65
C GLN A 233 5.68 -9.18 -3.19
N ALA A 234 6.58 -9.70 -2.34
CA ALA A 234 6.30 -9.86 -0.93
C ALA A 234 6.84 -8.66 -0.15
N LYS A 235 6.10 -8.19 0.84
CA LYS A 235 6.49 -7.08 1.71
C LYS A 235 6.24 -7.43 3.16
N LEU A 236 7.19 -7.07 4.00
CA LEU A 236 7.06 -7.07 5.44
C LEU A 236 7.17 -5.62 5.93
N ASN A 237 6.16 -5.15 6.63
CA ASN A 237 6.13 -3.82 7.22
C ASN A 237 6.14 -3.93 8.74
N LEU A 238 6.96 -3.10 9.36
CA LEU A 238 7.02 -2.90 10.82
C LEU A 238 6.92 -1.41 11.09
N GLY A 239 6.03 -0.99 11.96
CA GLY A 239 5.87 0.42 12.28
C GLY A 239 5.39 0.63 13.71
N TYR A 240 5.73 1.78 14.24
CA TYR A 240 5.25 2.23 15.55
C TYR A 240 4.64 3.62 15.40
N ARG A 241 3.41 3.79 15.85
CA ARG A 241 2.68 5.05 15.79
C ARG A 241 2.47 5.56 17.19
N PHE A 242 2.70 6.86 17.41
CA PHE A 242 2.50 7.52 18.70
C PHE A 242 2.02 8.97 18.52
N ALA A 243 1.27 9.46 19.51
CA ALA A 243 0.73 10.80 19.50
C ALA A 243 1.82 11.86 19.73
N LEU A 244 1.85 12.88 18.85
CA LEU A 244 2.57 14.14 19.06
C LEU A 244 1.64 15.20 19.64
N LEU A 245 0.39 15.21 19.18
CA LEU A 245 -0.65 16.09 19.65
C LEU A 245 -1.95 15.29 19.81
N GLU A 246 -2.58 15.43 20.96
CA GLU A 246 -3.85 14.78 21.26
C GLU A 246 -4.79 15.76 21.97
N LYS A 247 -5.79 16.22 21.23
CA LYS A 247 -6.85 17.11 21.72
C LYS A 247 -8.23 16.52 21.41
N THR A 248 -8.31 15.19 21.40
CA THR A 248 -9.55 14.45 21.20
C THR A 248 -9.48 13.14 21.99
N ASN A 249 -10.60 12.70 22.50
CA ASN A 249 -10.68 11.38 23.13
C ASN A 249 -10.71 10.32 22.02
N ARG A 250 -9.77 9.39 22.04
CA ARG A 250 -9.66 8.28 21.09
C ARG A 250 -9.16 7.01 21.78
N MET A 251 -9.42 5.87 21.17
CA MET A 251 -9.16 4.57 21.79
C MET A 251 -7.68 4.30 22.04
N THR A 252 -6.79 4.81 21.19
CA THR A 252 -5.36 4.60 21.34
C THR A 252 -4.56 5.81 20.91
N ASN A 253 -3.51 6.10 21.65
CA ASN A 253 -2.52 7.14 21.36
C ASN A 253 -1.18 6.57 20.88
N ASN A 254 -1.00 5.25 20.93
CA ASN A 254 0.16 4.55 20.40
C ASN A 254 -0.21 3.16 19.90
N SER A 255 0.51 2.65 18.91
CA SER A 255 0.31 1.30 18.41
C SER A 255 1.56 0.75 17.72
N LEU A 256 1.80 -0.55 17.92
CA LEU A 256 2.75 -1.34 17.14
C LEU A 256 2.00 -1.98 15.97
N PHE A 257 2.56 -1.88 14.78
CA PHE A 257 1.99 -2.38 13.53
C PHE A 257 2.95 -3.32 12.82
N ILE A 258 2.41 -4.45 12.37
CA ILE A 258 3.12 -5.43 11.54
C ILE A 258 2.18 -5.81 10.40
N SER A 259 2.67 -5.85 9.15
CA SER A 259 1.90 -6.40 8.05
C SER A 259 2.75 -7.22 7.09
N LEU A 260 2.09 -8.20 6.49
CA LEU A 260 2.58 -8.98 5.37
C LEU A 260 1.70 -8.71 4.15
N ASP A 261 2.33 -8.35 3.04
CA ASP A 261 1.67 -8.11 1.77
C ASP A 261 2.24 -9.06 0.71
N TYR A 262 1.39 -9.59 -0.14
CA TYR A 262 1.81 -10.34 -1.32
C TYR A 262 1.02 -9.92 -2.55
N LEU A 263 1.72 -9.70 -3.66
CA LEU A 263 1.16 -9.23 -4.92
C LEU A 263 1.32 -10.25 -6.03
N PHE A 264 0.21 -10.70 -6.58
CA PHE A 264 0.13 -11.59 -7.74
C PHE A 264 -0.03 -10.73 -9.00
N PHE A 265 0.99 -10.74 -9.87
CA PHE A 265 0.93 -10.06 -11.16
C PHE A 265 0.14 -10.85 -12.17
N ASN A 266 -0.58 -10.15 -13.07
CA ASN A 266 -1.37 -10.74 -14.15
C ASN A 266 -2.43 -11.76 -13.70
N ALA A 267 -2.89 -11.69 -12.47
CA ALA A 267 -3.89 -12.59 -11.91
C ALA A 267 -5.30 -12.37 -12.49
N LEU A 268 -5.58 -11.18 -13.02
CA LEU A 268 -6.86 -10.88 -13.68
C LEU A 268 -6.75 -11.12 -15.20
N PRO A 269 -7.82 -11.64 -15.86
CA PRO A 269 -7.82 -11.92 -17.28
C PRO A 269 -7.60 -10.65 -18.13
N LYS A 270 -7.03 -10.81 -19.32
CA LYS A 270 -6.98 -9.73 -20.33
C LYS A 270 -8.41 -9.46 -20.83
N LYS A 271 -8.80 -8.19 -20.90
CA LYS A 271 -10.01 -7.81 -21.61
C LYS A 271 -9.82 -8.21 -23.09
N LYS A 272 -10.66 -9.10 -23.61
CA LYS A 272 -10.68 -9.36 -25.07
C LYS A 272 -11.10 -8.04 -25.70
N THR A 273 -10.23 -7.44 -26.49
CA THR A 273 -10.59 -6.37 -27.43
C THR A 273 -11.37 -7.03 -28.54
N SER A 274 -12.70 -6.85 -28.54
CA SER A 274 -13.58 -7.17 -29.68
C SER A 274 -13.32 -6.17 -30.80
#